data_e89249ee9296d222b8d7819cfaf880a8
#
_entry.id   e89249ee9296d222b8d7819cfaf880a8
#
_cell.length_a   1.000
_cell.length_b   1.000
_cell.length_c   1.000
_cell.angle_alpha   90.00
_cell.angle_beta   90.00
_cell.angle_gamma   90.00
#
_symmetry.space_group_name_H-M   'P 1'
#
loop_
_entity.id
_entity.type
_entity.pdbx_description
1 polymer ?
#
loop_
_entity_poly.entity_id
_entity_poly.type
_entity_poly.pdbx_seq_one_letter_code
_entity_poly.pdbx_strand_id
1 'polypeptide(L)'
;MIINGAGGGSGSFAIQLAKRLGAHVTGVDNAGKLDFMRAVGADQVIDYRRDDFTRLGPYDLILDLVAHRSVFAYRRALAPGGRYRCVGGSVGTLLRVLTAGTVAGLVTRRRIGVLAVKEGPAHFAPVAELCAAGDLDIHIDRTFALDEVPEALAWVGEGRALGKVVISAT
;
A
#
# COMPACT_ATOMS: atom_id res chain seq x y z
N MET A 1 12.14 1.09 2.42
CA MET A 1 10.85 1.81 2.22
C MET A 1 9.76 1.23 3.12
N ILE A 2 8.64 1.93 3.29
CA ILE A 2 7.49 1.41 4.02
C ILE A 2 6.22 1.47 3.15
N ILE A 3 5.35 0.46 3.28
CA ILE A 3 4.07 0.34 2.58
C ILE A 3 2.97 0.22 3.63
N ASN A 4 2.07 1.20 3.69
CA ASN A 4 0.91 1.21 4.58
C ASN A 4 -0.33 0.66 3.84
N GLY A 5 -1.00 -0.35 4.40
CA GLY A 5 -2.02 -1.17 3.73
C GLY A 5 -1.39 -2.33 2.94
N ALA A 6 -0.25 -2.83 3.41
CA ALA A 6 0.60 -3.77 2.70
C ALA A 6 0.00 -5.18 2.54
N GLY A 7 -0.89 -5.59 3.43
CA GLY A 7 -1.54 -6.91 3.39
C GLY A 7 -2.77 -7.00 2.47
N GLY A 8 -3.13 -5.92 1.78
CA GLY A 8 -4.24 -5.90 0.81
C GLY A 8 -3.79 -6.19 -0.62
N GLY A 9 -4.77 -6.21 -1.55
CA GLY A 9 -4.55 -6.58 -2.94
C GLY A 9 -3.54 -5.72 -3.72
N SER A 10 -3.43 -4.41 -3.42
CA SER A 10 -2.40 -3.55 -4.02
C SER A 10 -1.09 -3.60 -3.24
N GLY A 11 -1.18 -3.77 -1.91
CA GLY A 11 -0.03 -3.83 -1.04
C GLY A 11 0.84 -5.05 -1.27
N SER A 12 0.26 -6.23 -1.49
CA SER A 12 0.99 -7.47 -1.78
C SER A 12 1.81 -7.37 -3.07
N PHE A 13 1.28 -6.75 -4.12
CA PHE A 13 2.05 -6.46 -5.33
C PHE A 13 3.15 -5.42 -5.09
N ALA A 14 2.85 -4.38 -4.30
CA ALA A 14 3.84 -3.35 -3.99
C ALA A 14 5.04 -3.91 -3.21
N ILE A 15 4.82 -4.86 -2.28
CA ILE A 15 5.91 -5.56 -1.59
C ILE A 15 6.78 -6.30 -2.60
N GLN A 16 6.20 -7.16 -3.42
CA GLN A 16 6.93 -7.99 -4.37
C GLN A 16 7.71 -7.15 -5.39
N LEU A 17 7.09 -6.12 -5.98
CA LEU A 17 7.73 -5.20 -6.91
C LEU A 17 8.90 -4.44 -6.26
N ALA A 18 8.73 -3.97 -5.03
CA ALA A 18 9.78 -3.29 -4.30
C ALA A 18 10.96 -4.24 -4.00
N LYS A 19 10.68 -5.48 -3.64
CA LYS A 19 11.72 -6.51 -3.41
C LYS A 19 12.50 -6.83 -4.66
N ARG A 20 11.84 -6.94 -5.82
CA ARG A 20 12.51 -7.14 -7.12
C ARG A 20 13.47 -5.99 -7.47
N LEU A 21 13.17 -4.78 -6.99
CA LEU A 21 14.03 -3.60 -7.14
C LEU A 21 15.12 -3.51 -6.05
N GLY A 22 15.30 -4.52 -5.21
CA GLY A 22 16.31 -4.56 -4.16
C GLY A 22 15.99 -3.70 -2.94
N ALA A 23 14.74 -3.25 -2.76
CA ALA A 23 14.37 -2.43 -1.61
C ALA A 23 14.27 -3.27 -0.33
N HIS A 24 14.66 -2.68 0.81
CA HIS A 24 14.26 -3.16 2.13
C HIS A 24 12.83 -2.67 2.41
N VAL A 25 11.90 -3.59 2.61
CA VAL A 25 10.46 -3.33 2.69
C VAL A 25 9.92 -3.58 4.10
N THR A 26 9.30 -2.56 4.67
CA THR A 26 8.48 -2.68 5.88
C THR A 26 7.01 -2.61 5.48
N GLY A 27 6.24 -3.67 5.77
CA GLY A 27 4.79 -3.72 5.55
C GLY A 27 4.04 -3.30 6.81
N VAL A 28 2.99 -2.50 6.65
CA VAL A 28 2.09 -2.08 7.74
C VAL A 28 0.68 -2.52 7.44
N ASP A 29 0.07 -3.28 8.34
CA ASP A 29 -1.35 -3.66 8.31
C ASP A 29 -1.81 -4.08 9.72
N ASN A 30 -2.96 -4.73 9.86
CA ASN A 30 -3.41 -5.31 11.12
C ASN A 30 -2.70 -6.64 11.44
N ALA A 31 -2.79 -7.08 12.71
CA ALA A 31 -2.12 -8.28 13.21
C ALA A 31 -2.39 -9.55 12.37
N GLY A 32 -3.62 -9.71 11.84
CA GLY A 32 -4.02 -10.88 11.05
C GLY A 32 -3.33 -10.99 9.69
N LYS A 33 -2.60 -9.96 9.25
CA LYS A 33 -1.94 -9.93 7.94
C LYS A 33 -0.41 -9.96 8.01
N LEU A 34 0.17 -10.00 9.20
CA LEU A 34 1.62 -9.90 9.37
C LEU A 34 2.35 -11.08 8.71
N ASP A 35 1.86 -12.29 8.92
CA ASP A 35 2.50 -13.48 8.34
C ASP A 35 2.36 -13.53 6.82
N PHE A 36 1.22 -13.12 6.30
CA PHE A 36 1.03 -12.94 4.86
C PHE A 36 2.02 -11.94 4.25
N MET A 37 2.19 -10.77 4.88
CA MET A 37 3.15 -9.78 4.40
C MET A 37 4.59 -10.30 4.40
N ARG A 38 4.99 -11.11 5.39
CA ARG A 38 6.29 -11.79 5.40
C ARG A 38 6.41 -12.80 4.26
N ALA A 39 5.36 -13.61 4.06
CA ALA A 39 5.34 -14.63 3.02
C ALA A 39 5.50 -14.03 1.60
N VAL A 40 4.92 -12.83 1.34
CA VAL A 40 5.08 -12.15 0.05
C VAL A 40 6.33 -11.27 -0.04
N GLY A 41 7.23 -11.33 0.97
CA GLY A 41 8.59 -10.81 0.90
C GLY A 41 8.88 -9.54 1.71
N ALA A 42 8.00 -9.09 2.61
CA ALA A 42 8.32 -7.97 3.49
C ALA A 42 9.43 -8.37 4.49
N ASP A 43 10.48 -7.54 4.60
CA ASP A 43 11.60 -7.78 5.54
C ASP A 43 11.19 -7.50 6.99
N GLN A 44 10.30 -6.52 7.17
CA GLN A 44 9.72 -6.16 8.47
C GLN A 44 8.21 -5.95 8.34
N VAL A 45 7.49 -6.22 9.41
CA VAL A 45 6.04 -6.00 9.47
C VAL A 45 5.64 -5.32 10.77
N ILE A 46 4.65 -4.42 10.67
CA ILE A 46 4.16 -3.60 11.77
C ILE A 46 2.64 -3.74 11.86
N ASP A 47 2.14 -4.06 13.04
CA ASP A 47 0.71 -3.92 13.36
C ASP A 47 0.41 -2.47 13.74
N TYR A 48 -0.36 -1.76 12.88
CA TYR A 48 -0.70 -0.34 13.10
C TYR A 48 -1.55 -0.08 14.36
N ARG A 49 -2.13 -1.14 14.95
CA ARG A 49 -2.91 -1.04 16.20
C ARG A 49 -2.02 -1.01 17.43
N ARG A 50 -0.80 -1.57 17.33
CA ARG A 50 0.18 -1.63 18.42
C ARG A 50 1.24 -0.56 18.31
N ASP A 51 1.69 -0.30 17.07
CA ASP A 51 2.83 0.57 16.83
C ASP A 51 2.51 1.69 15.84
N ASP A 52 2.94 2.90 16.16
CA ASP A 52 2.87 4.04 15.23
C ASP A 52 4.11 4.06 14.33
N PHE A 53 3.96 3.49 13.14
CA PHE A 53 5.05 3.42 12.16
C PHE A 53 5.67 4.80 11.82
N THR A 54 4.92 5.90 12.01
CA THR A 54 5.44 7.25 11.77
C THR A 54 6.48 7.70 12.79
N ARG A 55 6.68 6.92 13.84
CA ARG A 55 7.72 7.12 14.87
C ARG A 55 8.92 6.18 14.72
N LEU A 56 8.84 5.21 13.82
CA LEU A 56 9.86 4.17 13.63
C LEU A 56 10.81 4.46 12.46
N GLY A 57 10.62 5.58 11.73
CA GLY A 57 11.50 5.99 10.63
C GLY A 57 12.94 6.30 11.07
N PRO A 58 13.79 6.80 10.17
CA PRO A 58 13.40 7.45 8.92
C PRO A 58 13.24 6.49 7.72
N TYR A 59 12.32 6.82 6.81
CA TYR A 59 12.08 6.08 5.57
C TYR A 59 12.39 6.90 4.33
N ASP A 60 13.04 6.31 3.33
CA ASP A 60 13.31 6.97 2.04
C ASP A 60 12.04 7.11 1.20
N LEU A 61 11.14 6.14 1.31
CA LEU A 61 9.85 6.13 0.62
C LEU A 61 8.75 5.61 1.54
N ILE A 62 7.66 6.36 1.64
CA ILE A 62 6.39 5.92 2.23
C ILE A 62 5.38 5.80 1.10
N LEU A 63 4.94 4.58 0.79
CA LEU A 63 3.80 4.31 -0.08
C LEU A 63 2.57 4.07 0.81
N ASP A 64 1.58 4.94 0.70
CA ASP A 64 0.43 4.93 1.60
C ASP A 64 -0.87 4.66 0.83
N LEU A 65 -1.44 3.47 1.04
CA LEU A 65 -2.68 3.01 0.41
C LEU A 65 -3.91 3.29 1.29
N VAL A 66 -3.71 3.89 2.48
CA VAL A 66 -4.75 4.08 3.51
C VAL A 66 -4.92 5.55 3.90
N ALA A 67 -3.82 6.27 4.08
CA ALA A 67 -3.72 7.72 4.26
C ALA A 67 -4.50 8.31 5.46
N HIS A 68 -4.47 7.65 6.62
CA HIS A 68 -5.19 8.10 7.82
C HIS A 68 -4.40 9.03 8.75
N ARG A 69 -3.07 9.08 8.63
CA ARG A 69 -2.24 9.90 9.52
C ARG A 69 -2.12 11.34 9.02
N SER A 70 -1.63 12.23 9.88
CA SER A 70 -1.40 13.62 9.49
C SER A 70 -0.18 13.78 8.58
N VAL A 71 -0.21 14.77 7.71
CA VAL A 71 0.94 15.12 6.83
C VAL A 71 2.22 15.38 7.64
N PHE A 72 2.10 15.97 8.82
CA PHE A 72 3.22 16.24 9.71
C PHE A 72 3.84 14.95 10.29
N ALA A 73 3.01 13.93 10.56
CA ALA A 73 3.51 12.63 11.01
C ALA A 73 4.29 11.94 9.89
N TYR A 74 3.77 11.92 8.65
CA TYR A 74 4.51 11.40 7.50
C TYR A 74 5.80 12.16 7.25
N ARG A 75 5.76 13.49 7.30
CA ARG A 75 6.98 14.30 7.16
C ARG A 75 8.05 13.92 8.18
N ARG A 76 7.68 13.75 9.44
CA ARG A 76 8.62 13.35 10.51
C ARG A 76 9.26 11.99 10.24
N ALA A 77 8.48 11.04 9.70
CA ALA A 77 8.91 9.69 9.40
C ALA A 77 9.80 9.58 8.14
N LEU A 78 9.87 10.64 7.30
CA LEU A 78 10.70 10.64 6.11
C LEU A 78 12.15 11.01 6.40
N ALA A 79 13.07 10.30 5.76
CA ALA A 79 14.47 10.69 5.67
C ALA A 79 14.64 12.05 4.96
N PRO A 80 15.80 12.73 5.12
CA PRO A 80 16.15 13.86 4.25
C PRO A 80 16.13 13.44 2.77
N GLY A 81 15.41 14.17 1.93
CA GLY A 81 15.21 13.81 0.51
C GLY A 81 14.13 12.73 0.27
N GLY A 82 13.58 12.14 1.32
CA GLY A 82 12.58 11.09 1.26
C GLY A 82 11.26 11.52 0.63
N ARG A 83 10.48 10.53 0.19
CA ARG A 83 9.24 10.72 -0.57
C ARG A 83 8.07 10.05 0.13
N TYR A 84 6.95 10.76 0.23
CA TYR A 84 5.65 10.22 0.57
C TYR A 84 4.76 10.22 -0.67
N ARG A 85 4.13 9.09 -0.95
CA ARG A 85 3.16 8.91 -2.03
C ARG A 85 1.89 8.31 -1.49
N CYS A 86 0.80 9.07 -1.57
CA CYS A 86 -0.55 8.63 -1.24
C CYS A 86 -1.22 8.07 -2.50
N VAL A 87 -1.78 6.88 -2.40
CA VAL A 87 -2.57 6.24 -3.47
C VAL A 87 -4.01 6.11 -2.98
N GLY A 88 -4.91 6.91 -3.55
CA GLY A 88 -6.31 6.93 -3.12
C GLY A 88 -6.54 7.70 -1.82
N GLY A 89 -7.71 7.48 -1.22
CA GLY A 89 -8.16 8.17 -0.01
C GLY A 89 -9.37 9.07 -0.26
N SER A 90 -9.94 9.63 0.79
CA SER A 90 -11.05 10.59 0.68
C SER A 90 -10.61 11.89 0.00
N VAL A 91 -11.55 12.63 -0.60
CA VAL A 91 -11.29 13.96 -1.20
C VAL A 91 -10.61 14.89 -0.21
N GLY A 92 -11.04 14.87 1.06
CA GLY A 92 -10.41 15.65 2.13
C GLY A 92 -8.97 15.27 2.42
N THR A 93 -8.64 13.97 2.32
CA THR A 93 -7.26 13.47 2.45
C THR A 93 -6.40 13.96 1.29
N LEU A 94 -6.91 13.85 0.06
CA LEU A 94 -6.19 14.30 -1.14
C LEU A 94 -5.92 15.80 -1.10
N LEU A 95 -6.93 16.61 -0.76
CA LEU A 95 -6.77 18.06 -0.61
C LEU A 95 -5.74 18.41 0.47
N ARG A 96 -5.77 17.73 1.62
CA ARG A 96 -4.79 17.95 2.70
C ARG A 96 -3.37 17.59 2.29
N VAL A 97 -3.18 16.51 1.54
CA VAL A 97 -1.87 16.11 1.02
C VAL A 97 -1.37 17.10 -0.03
N LEU A 98 -2.25 17.56 -0.92
CA LEU A 98 -1.91 18.52 -1.98
C LEU A 98 -1.58 19.92 -1.44
N THR A 99 -2.28 20.39 -0.40
CA THR A 99 -2.05 21.71 0.18
C THR A 99 -0.97 21.71 1.25
N ALA A 100 -1.23 21.12 2.40
CA ALA A 100 -0.28 21.09 3.51
C ALA A 100 0.98 20.27 3.19
N GLY A 101 0.86 19.23 2.34
CA GLY A 101 1.99 18.41 1.90
C GLY A 101 2.99 19.18 1.04
N THR A 102 2.50 19.99 0.10
CA THR A 102 3.34 20.82 -0.76
C THR A 102 4.12 21.87 0.05
N VAL A 103 3.42 22.59 0.94
CA VAL A 103 4.06 23.59 1.81
C VAL A 103 5.10 22.93 2.74
N ALA A 104 4.74 21.81 3.37
CA ALA A 104 5.66 21.08 4.24
C ALA A 104 6.87 20.51 3.50
N GLY A 105 6.71 20.15 2.22
CA GLY A 105 7.76 19.64 1.35
C GLY A 105 8.78 20.71 0.94
N LEU A 106 8.31 21.91 0.60
CA LEU A 106 9.15 23.03 0.17
C LEU A 106 10.18 23.44 1.25
N VAL A 107 9.76 23.41 2.52
CA VAL A 107 10.62 23.83 3.66
C VAL A 107 11.67 22.78 4.03
N THR A 108 11.48 21.50 3.67
CA THR A 108 12.26 20.39 4.26
C THR A 108 12.99 19.49 3.27
N ARG A 109 13.03 19.81 1.97
CA ARG A 109 13.57 18.95 0.90
C ARG A 109 12.93 17.55 0.83
N ARG A 110 11.73 17.36 1.44
CA ARG A 110 10.95 16.11 1.40
C ARG A 110 9.84 16.26 0.37
N ARG A 111 9.56 15.22 -0.39
CA ARG A 111 8.54 15.27 -1.44
C ARG A 111 7.27 14.57 -0.96
N ILE A 112 6.25 15.34 -0.62
CA ILE A 112 4.95 14.85 -0.19
C ILE A 112 3.94 15.11 -1.30
N GLY A 113 3.23 14.08 -1.74
CA GLY A 113 2.25 14.23 -2.81
C GLY A 113 1.39 13.00 -3.04
N VAL A 114 0.38 13.18 -3.87
CA VAL A 114 -0.48 12.12 -4.36
C VAL A 114 0.18 11.43 -5.55
N LEU A 115 0.09 10.12 -5.62
CA LEU A 115 0.47 9.35 -6.80
C LEU A 115 -0.73 9.30 -7.75
N ALA A 116 -0.65 10.04 -8.85
CA ALA A 116 -1.61 9.91 -9.93
C ALA A 116 -1.37 8.57 -10.65
N VAL A 117 -2.29 7.64 -10.48
CA VAL A 117 -2.25 6.35 -11.18
C VAL A 117 -2.75 6.57 -12.60
N LYS A 118 -1.95 6.17 -13.57
CA LYS A 118 -2.38 6.14 -14.97
C LYS A 118 -3.13 4.84 -15.21
N GLU A 119 -4.31 4.96 -15.78
CA GLU A 119 -5.16 3.82 -16.14
C GLU A 119 -4.93 3.39 -17.60
N GLY A 120 -5.34 2.17 -17.89
CA GLY A 120 -5.35 1.63 -19.24
C GLY A 120 -4.40 0.45 -19.47
N PRO A 121 -4.64 -0.33 -20.54
CA PRO A 121 -3.93 -1.58 -20.81
C PRO A 121 -2.41 -1.43 -20.87
N ALA A 122 -1.90 -0.37 -21.48
CA ALA A 122 -0.45 -0.13 -21.59
C ALA A 122 0.27 0.03 -20.25
N HIS A 123 -0.43 0.48 -19.21
CA HIS A 123 0.14 0.64 -17.86
C HIS A 123 -0.03 -0.61 -17.00
N PHE A 124 -1.01 -1.44 -17.32
CA PHE A 124 -1.27 -2.70 -16.63
C PHE A 124 -0.48 -3.88 -17.22
N ALA A 125 -0.27 -3.90 -18.54
CA ALA A 125 0.39 -4.99 -19.23
C ALA A 125 1.73 -5.43 -18.62
N PRO A 126 2.66 -4.55 -18.23
CA PRO A 126 3.93 -4.99 -17.63
C PRO A 126 3.76 -5.78 -16.32
N VAL A 127 2.75 -5.44 -15.51
CA VAL A 127 2.46 -6.20 -14.28
C VAL A 127 1.83 -7.54 -14.61
N ALA A 128 0.93 -7.58 -15.60
CA ALA A 128 0.30 -8.81 -16.07
C ALA A 128 1.35 -9.78 -16.66
N GLU A 129 2.32 -9.27 -17.42
CA GLU A 129 3.45 -10.06 -17.95
C GLU A 129 4.30 -10.68 -16.84
N LEU A 130 4.61 -9.92 -15.79
CA LEU A 130 5.34 -10.44 -14.63
C LEU A 130 4.53 -11.55 -13.91
N CYS A 131 3.22 -11.39 -13.79
CA CYS A 131 2.35 -12.43 -13.22
C CYS A 131 2.33 -13.69 -14.11
N ALA A 132 2.20 -13.52 -15.43
CA ALA A 132 2.18 -14.63 -16.38
C ALA A 132 3.53 -15.39 -16.41
N ALA A 133 4.64 -14.69 -16.20
CA ALA A 133 5.97 -15.28 -16.10
C ALA A 133 6.24 -15.98 -14.76
N GLY A 134 5.33 -15.86 -13.78
CA GLY A 134 5.55 -16.37 -12.42
C GLY A 134 6.49 -15.51 -11.57
N ASP A 135 6.81 -14.33 -12.04
CA ASP A 135 7.70 -13.38 -11.38
C ASP A 135 7.03 -12.57 -10.26
N LEU A 136 5.70 -12.49 -10.32
CA LEU A 136 4.83 -11.94 -9.27
C LEU A 136 3.72 -12.95 -8.96
N ASP A 137 3.56 -13.25 -7.68
CA ASP A 137 2.48 -14.12 -7.21
C ASP A 137 1.18 -13.35 -7.03
N ILE A 138 0.08 -13.91 -7.55
CA ILE A 138 -1.27 -13.39 -7.34
C ILE A 138 -1.92 -14.21 -6.22
N HIS A 139 -1.77 -13.75 -4.99
CA HIS A 139 -2.43 -14.42 -3.88
C HIS A 139 -3.94 -14.15 -3.89
N ILE A 140 -4.72 -15.22 -4.10
CA ILE A 140 -6.17 -15.20 -4.01
C ILE A 140 -6.55 -15.73 -2.63
N ASP A 141 -7.08 -14.83 -1.79
CA ASP A 141 -7.52 -15.15 -0.43
C ASP A 141 -8.79 -16.00 -0.45
N ARG A 142 -9.78 -15.54 -1.21
CA ARG A 142 -11.09 -16.20 -1.37
C ARG A 142 -11.67 -16.00 -2.75
N THR A 143 -12.46 -17.00 -3.17
CA THR A 143 -13.37 -16.90 -4.31
C THR A 143 -14.79 -16.99 -3.78
N PHE A 144 -15.65 -16.08 -4.22
CA PHE A 144 -17.07 -16.02 -3.91
C PHE A 144 -17.90 -16.25 -5.19
N ALA A 145 -19.09 -16.78 -5.05
CA ALA A 145 -20.05 -16.85 -6.15
C ALA A 145 -20.67 -15.46 -6.44
N LEU A 146 -21.35 -15.32 -7.57
CA LEU A 146 -21.91 -14.04 -8.00
C LEU A 146 -23.00 -13.53 -7.03
N ASP A 147 -23.78 -14.40 -6.43
CA ASP A 147 -24.79 -14.06 -5.43
C ASP A 147 -24.20 -13.70 -4.05
N GLU A 148 -22.94 -14.05 -3.80
CA GLU A 148 -22.19 -13.70 -2.57
C GLU A 148 -21.43 -12.37 -2.66
N VAL A 149 -21.63 -11.56 -3.71
CA VAL A 149 -20.95 -10.25 -3.86
C VAL A 149 -21.08 -9.34 -2.64
N PRO A 150 -22.24 -9.22 -1.96
CA PRO A 150 -22.32 -8.41 -0.75
C PRO A 150 -21.38 -8.86 0.36
N GLU A 151 -21.21 -10.17 0.54
CA GLU A 151 -20.30 -10.76 1.53
C GLU A 151 -18.82 -10.53 1.15
N ALA A 152 -18.51 -10.69 -0.13
CA ALA A 152 -17.17 -10.39 -0.66
C ALA A 152 -16.78 -8.93 -0.43
N LEU A 153 -17.70 -8.00 -0.68
CA LEU A 153 -17.49 -6.57 -0.42
C LEU A 153 -17.32 -6.27 1.07
N ALA A 154 -18.13 -6.91 1.93
CA ALA A 154 -17.98 -6.80 3.38
C ALA A 154 -16.60 -7.33 3.83
N TRP A 155 -16.16 -8.50 3.32
CA TRP A 155 -14.87 -9.10 3.61
C TRP A 155 -13.70 -8.16 3.30
N VAL A 156 -13.75 -7.52 2.12
CA VAL A 156 -12.74 -6.53 1.72
C VAL A 156 -12.85 -5.24 2.54
N GLY A 157 -14.07 -4.73 2.74
CA GLY A 157 -14.35 -3.47 3.46
C GLY A 157 -13.94 -3.51 4.93
N GLU A 158 -14.06 -4.68 5.58
CA GLU A 158 -13.62 -4.90 6.96
C GLU A 158 -12.10 -5.12 7.08
N GLY A 159 -11.39 -5.08 5.96
CA GLY A 159 -9.94 -5.24 5.94
C GLY A 159 -9.47 -6.67 6.25
N ARG A 160 -10.30 -7.69 6.02
CA ARG A 160 -9.96 -9.10 6.28
C ARG A 160 -9.13 -9.70 5.15
N ALA A 161 -9.37 -9.29 3.90
CA ALA A 161 -8.77 -9.89 2.71
C ALA A 161 -7.22 -9.89 2.74
N LEU A 162 -6.63 -11.02 2.47
CA LEU A 162 -5.20 -11.24 2.24
C LEU A 162 -4.94 -11.26 0.73
N GLY A 163 -4.39 -10.18 0.16
CA GLY A 163 -4.24 -10.10 -1.30
C GLY A 163 -5.56 -9.86 -2.02
N LYS A 164 -5.94 -10.72 -2.96
CA LYS A 164 -7.09 -10.56 -3.85
C LYS A 164 -8.29 -11.40 -3.44
N VAL A 165 -9.48 -10.86 -3.65
CA VAL A 165 -10.76 -11.58 -3.60
C VAL A 165 -11.28 -11.68 -5.04
N VAL A 166 -11.77 -12.84 -5.42
CA VAL A 166 -12.29 -13.15 -6.75
C VAL A 166 -13.78 -13.45 -6.67
N ILE A 167 -14.54 -12.97 -7.65
CA ILE A 167 -15.93 -13.38 -7.86
C ILE A 167 -15.97 -14.32 -9.05
N SER A 168 -16.49 -15.52 -8.86
CA SER A 168 -16.77 -16.46 -9.96
C SER A 168 -18.12 -16.16 -10.58
N ALA A 169 -18.17 -16.07 -11.89
CA ALA A 169 -19.43 -15.90 -12.64
C ALA A 169 -20.09 -17.24 -13.05
N THR A 170 -19.48 -18.36 -12.62
CA THR A 170 -19.98 -19.74 -12.87
C THR A 170 -20.38 -20.39 -11.58
#